data_acf05c031d1a0f0167b7affcb5f02d36
#
_entry.id   acf05c031d1a0f0167b7affcb5f02d36
#
_cell.length_a   1.000
_cell.length_b   1.000
_cell.length_c   1.000
_cell.angle_alpha   90.00
_cell.angle_beta   90.00
_cell.angle_gamma   90.00
#
_symmetry.space_group_name_H-M   'P 1'
#
loop_
_entity.id
_entity.type
_entity.pdbx_description
1 polymer ?
#
loop_
_entity_poly.entity_id
_entity_poly.type
_entity_poly.pdbx_seq_one_letter_code
_entity_poly.pdbx_strand_id
1 'polypeptide(L)'
;MKLAIDTWDFFDTLVARFIVDSRQVFPLVEEKTGVSGFVQVRQQAQRMLDERRQPYTLHQIYQCMEEHLGVSAELSRKLIAAEIVIEMDQLVPIRRQIDRVASDDLIVSDMYLSADQIQDIMRRICGMHINRPPVVGNWGKAQGSIWAHLTAEYLVRCHHGDNPHSDHVTPAWLAIPTELIGDARLTDWEQGIANAGQFHLACLGREVRLRTLPLRAESFHASVVGPYMTFLMCAALYLRQLAHENPRRKLIFVSRDCCHVSHVFRAMCPEVESIQLDLTRRLLSSGETDALFTNYLDPDCLIVDIVASGTSLGRFSERTGLDRRALFFIYFDMMLTQAGREDRAKRVRDDRLVVMFQHGDLAGNHLNLEMLLDPGHATVVGLRRDDVSGALIKTFGPADSTAVECELTEFVNRCVSELGTSVARRGYPNFTPPQELTRLLKMSLDAIGVEKGWLSKFPTFMAREDRGGS
;
A
#
# COMPACT_ATOMS: atom_id res chain seq x y z
N MET A 1 19.48 37.89 -23.46
CA MET A 1 19.94 36.80 -22.58
C MET A 1 18.76 35.84 -22.41
N LYS A 2 18.94 34.54 -22.69
CA LYS A 2 17.86 33.57 -22.50
C LYS A 2 17.57 33.39 -21.02
N LEU A 3 16.30 33.20 -20.69
CA LEU A 3 15.89 32.88 -19.31
C LEU A 3 16.34 31.46 -18.96
N ALA A 4 16.97 31.30 -17.79
CA ALA A 4 17.43 30.02 -17.29
C ALA A 4 16.30 29.35 -16.51
N ILE A 5 15.91 28.14 -16.91
CA ILE A 5 14.80 27.34 -16.33
C ILE A 5 15.22 25.90 -16.17
N ASP A 6 14.57 25.18 -15.24
CA ASP A 6 14.50 23.72 -15.24
C ASP A 6 13.27 23.26 -16.00
N THR A 7 13.33 22.04 -16.53
CA THR A 7 12.21 21.42 -17.23
C THR A 7 11.89 20.09 -16.60
N TRP A 8 10.61 19.78 -16.48
CA TRP A 8 10.13 18.58 -15.80
C TRP A 8 9.22 17.79 -16.73
N ASP A 9 9.46 16.51 -16.85
CA ASP A 9 8.44 15.61 -17.36
C ASP A 9 7.27 15.53 -16.39
N PHE A 10 6.11 15.11 -16.87
CA PHE A 10 4.89 15.12 -16.06
C PHE A 10 4.51 13.73 -15.56
N PHE A 11 4.23 12.81 -16.48
CA PHE A 11 3.81 11.45 -16.12
C PHE A 11 5.01 10.61 -15.69
N ASP A 12 4.81 9.78 -14.66
CA ASP A 12 5.83 8.96 -14.03
C ASP A 12 7.03 9.74 -13.45
N THR A 13 6.95 11.08 -13.48
CA THR A 13 7.91 12.03 -12.87
C THR A 13 7.27 12.85 -11.75
N LEU A 14 6.22 13.63 -12.04
CA LEU A 14 5.49 14.45 -11.05
C LEU A 14 4.21 13.77 -10.58
N VAL A 15 3.57 13.03 -11.45
CA VAL A 15 2.43 12.16 -11.15
C VAL A 15 2.67 10.77 -11.70
N ALA A 16 2.17 9.75 -11.03
CA ALA A 16 2.21 8.38 -11.54
C ALA A 16 0.85 7.73 -11.44
N ARG A 17 0.55 6.81 -12.36
CA ARG A 17 -0.60 5.93 -12.19
C ARG A 17 -0.30 4.91 -11.13
N PHE A 18 -1.23 4.68 -10.20
CA PHE A 18 -1.06 3.59 -9.22
C PHE A 18 -1.33 2.21 -9.83
N ILE A 19 -2.03 2.13 -10.96
CA ILE A 19 -2.20 0.88 -11.72
C ILE A 19 -0.86 0.41 -12.28
N VAL A 20 -0.60 -0.89 -12.20
CA VAL A 20 0.67 -1.50 -12.63
C VAL A 20 0.82 -1.59 -14.15
N ASP A 21 -0.26 -1.50 -14.90
CA ASP A 21 -0.29 -1.45 -16.37
C ASP A 21 -1.17 -0.30 -16.82
N SER A 22 -0.60 0.72 -17.43
CA SER A 22 -1.32 1.91 -17.90
C SER A 22 -2.45 1.60 -18.90
N ARG A 23 -2.36 0.47 -19.61
CA ARG A 23 -3.41 0.03 -20.54
C ARG A 23 -4.71 -0.36 -19.85
N GLN A 24 -4.69 -0.59 -18.53
CA GLN A 24 -5.88 -0.89 -17.74
C GLN A 24 -6.85 0.30 -17.61
N VAL A 25 -6.43 1.51 -17.95
CA VAL A 25 -7.34 2.67 -18.08
C VAL A 25 -8.49 2.36 -19.04
N PHE A 26 -8.23 1.71 -20.17
CA PHE A 26 -9.24 1.44 -21.18
C PHE A 26 -10.33 0.45 -20.73
N PRO A 27 -10.01 -0.70 -20.13
CA PRO A 27 -11.03 -1.56 -19.51
C PRO A 27 -11.89 -0.84 -18.46
N LEU A 28 -11.30 0.05 -17.65
CA LEU A 28 -12.06 0.84 -16.69
C LEU A 28 -13.04 1.82 -17.36
N VAL A 29 -12.66 2.39 -18.51
CA VAL A 29 -13.57 3.21 -19.33
C VAL A 29 -14.70 2.36 -19.88
N GLU A 30 -14.40 1.17 -20.43
CA GLU A 30 -15.39 0.22 -20.94
C GLU A 30 -16.40 -0.16 -19.86
N GLU A 31 -15.93 -0.53 -18.68
CA GLU A 31 -16.77 -0.87 -17.52
C GLU A 31 -17.65 0.31 -17.07
N LYS A 32 -17.06 1.49 -16.90
CA LYS A 32 -17.77 2.69 -16.43
C LYS A 32 -18.83 3.17 -17.40
N THR A 33 -18.59 3.04 -18.70
CA THR A 33 -19.50 3.55 -19.74
C THR A 33 -20.49 2.50 -20.24
N GLY A 34 -20.22 1.21 -20.01
CA GLY A 34 -20.97 0.06 -20.53
C GLY A 34 -20.82 -0.11 -22.04
N VAL A 35 -19.80 0.46 -22.68
CA VAL A 35 -19.58 0.40 -24.12
C VAL A 35 -18.67 -0.76 -24.46
N SER A 36 -19.25 -1.91 -24.76
CA SER A 36 -18.52 -3.12 -25.13
C SER A 36 -17.66 -2.93 -26.39
N GLY A 37 -16.43 -3.44 -26.36
CA GLY A 37 -15.48 -3.36 -27.48
C GLY A 37 -14.70 -2.03 -27.54
N PHE A 38 -14.90 -1.14 -26.58
CA PHE A 38 -14.19 0.13 -26.53
C PHE A 38 -12.66 -0.06 -26.52
N VAL A 39 -12.15 -1.00 -25.71
CA VAL A 39 -10.71 -1.25 -25.59
C VAL A 39 -10.06 -1.52 -26.95
N GLN A 40 -10.67 -2.39 -27.75
CA GLN A 40 -10.14 -2.78 -29.05
C GLN A 40 -10.15 -1.60 -30.03
N VAL A 41 -11.27 -0.88 -30.10
CA VAL A 41 -11.45 0.27 -30.99
C VAL A 41 -10.50 1.41 -30.62
N ARG A 42 -10.38 1.72 -29.33
CA ARG A 42 -9.50 2.77 -28.81
C ARG A 42 -8.02 2.49 -29.12
N GLN A 43 -7.58 1.23 -28.88
CA GLN A 43 -6.21 0.80 -29.19
C GLN A 43 -5.94 0.76 -30.69
N GLN A 44 -6.94 0.38 -31.51
CA GLN A 44 -6.80 0.37 -32.96
C GLN A 44 -6.63 1.78 -33.50
N ALA A 45 -7.44 2.74 -33.07
CA ALA A 45 -7.32 4.14 -33.46
C ALA A 45 -5.94 4.72 -33.10
N GLN A 46 -5.46 4.42 -31.90
CA GLN A 46 -4.13 4.86 -31.49
C GLN A 46 -3.03 4.29 -32.36
N ARG A 47 -3.05 2.97 -32.65
CA ARG A 47 -2.07 2.35 -33.57
C ARG A 47 -2.07 3.00 -34.96
N MET A 48 -3.26 3.29 -35.53
CA MET A 48 -3.36 3.97 -36.83
C MET A 48 -2.70 5.34 -36.83
N LEU A 49 -2.75 6.07 -35.70
CA LEU A 49 -2.08 7.37 -35.58
C LEU A 49 -0.57 7.20 -35.31
N ASP A 50 -0.17 6.23 -34.52
CA ASP A 50 1.24 5.92 -34.25
C ASP A 50 2.01 5.57 -35.53
N GLU A 51 1.37 4.86 -36.47
CA GLU A 51 1.95 4.53 -37.79
C GLU A 51 2.31 5.77 -38.61
N ARG A 52 1.61 6.88 -38.42
CA ARG A 52 1.90 8.14 -39.10
C ARG A 52 3.16 8.83 -38.58
N ARG A 53 3.65 8.45 -37.40
CA ARG A 53 4.84 9.04 -36.72
C ARG A 53 4.78 10.57 -36.60
N GLN A 54 3.59 11.10 -36.42
CA GLN A 54 3.31 12.54 -36.22
C GLN A 54 2.63 12.77 -34.88
N PRO A 55 2.85 13.91 -34.23
CA PRO A 55 2.13 14.26 -33.01
C PRO A 55 0.62 14.24 -33.21
N TYR A 56 -0.09 13.71 -32.24
CA TYR A 56 -1.54 13.70 -32.18
C TYR A 56 -2.05 13.95 -30.75
N THR A 57 -3.31 14.35 -30.65
CA THR A 57 -4.00 14.64 -29.38
C THR A 57 -5.03 13.56 -29.08
N LEU A 58 -5.53 13.53 -27.83
CA LEU A 58 -6.66 12.67 -27.43
C LEU A 58 -7.86 12.88 -28.37
N HIS A 59 -8.16 14.14 -28.71
CA HIS A 59 -9.26 14.45 -29.61
C HIS A 59 -9.09 13.79 -30.99
N GLN A 60 -7.88 13.80 -31.56
CA GLN A 60 -7.59 13.16 -32.85
C GLN A 60 -7.69 11.65 -32.80
N ILE A 61 -7.39 11.02 -31.63
CA ILE A 61 -7.63 9.58 -31.47
C ILE A 61 -9.13 9.28 -31.63
N TYR A 62 -9.98 10.06 -30.97
CA TYR A 62 -11.43 9.87 -31.05
C TYR A 62 -11.99 10.26 -32.40
N GLN A 63 -11.46 11.28 -33.04
CA GLN A 63 -11.79 11.59 -34.43
C GLN A 63 -11.46 10.43 -35.38
N CYS A 64 -10.32 9.78 -35.18
CA CYS A 64 -9.98 8.56 -35.94
C CYS A 64 -10.98 7.42 -35.68
N MET A 65 -11.50 7.27 -34.44
CA MET A 65 -12.55 6.31 -34.13
C MET A 65 -13.86 6.65 -34.87
N GLU A 66 -14.22 7.93 -34.98
CA GLU A 66 -15.40 8.39 -35.71
C GLU A 66 -15.28 8.13 -37.20
N GLU A 67 -14.16 8.53 -37.78
CA GLU A 67 -13.94 8.49 -39.23
C GLU A 67 -13.75 7.07 -39.79
N HIS A 68 -13.09 6.19 -39.00
CA HIS A 68 -12.62 4.90 -39.50
C HIS A 68 -13.23 3.68 -38.82
N LEU A 69 -13.79 3.84 -37.61
CA LEU A 69 -14.21 2.71 -36.77
C LEU A 69 -15.70 2.77 -36.39
N GLY A 70 -16.45 3.68 -36.97
CA GLY A 70 -17.93 3.74 -36.88
C GLY A 70 -18.46 4.21 -35.51
N VAL A 71 -17.66 4.90 -34.70
CA VAL A 71 -18.09 5.49 -33.44
C VAL A 71 -18.80 6.82 -33.72
N SER A 72 -19.97 7.05 -33.10
CA SER A 72 -20.67 8.32 -33.30
C SER A 72 -20.00 9.47 -32.51
N ALA A 73 -20.12 10.71 -33.01
CA ALA A 73 -19.59 11.89 -32.35
C ALA A 73 -20.16 12.13 -30.93
N GLU A 74 -21.42 11.73 -30.70
CA GLU A 74 -22.03 11.78 -29.35
C GLU A 74 -21.37 10.79 -28.40
N LEU A 75 -21.16 9.55 -28.85
CA LEU A 75 -20.48 8.52 -28.07
C LEU A 75 -19.01 8.90 -27.81
N SER A 76 -18.31 9.44 -28.82
CA SER A 76 -16.93 9.93 -28.66
C SER A 76 -16.81 10.95 -27.53
N ARG A 77 -17.69 11.95 -27.49
CA ARG A 77 -17.71 12.97 -26.41
C ARG A 77 -17.89 12.34 -25.02
N LYS A 78 -18.81 11.37 -24.90
CA LYS A 78 -19.03 10.64 -23.65
C LYS A 78 -17.78 9.86 -23.23
N LEU A 79 -17.14 9.17 -24.18
CA LEU A 79 -15.95 8.35 -23.93
C LEU A 79 -14.73 9.19 -23.59
N ILE A 80 -14.50 10.32 -24.29
CA ILE A 80 -13.41 11.28 -23.94
C ILE A 80 -13.56 11.74 -22.49
N ALA A 81 -14.76 12.20 -22.12
CA ALA A 81 -15.01 12.67 -20.76
C ALA A 81 -14.75 11.55 -19.72
N ALA A 82 -15.16 10.32 -20.00
CA ALA A 82 -14.93 9.18 -19.13
C ALA A 82 -13.43 8.83 -19.05
N GLU A 83 -12.69 8.81 -20.17
CA GLU A 83 -11.25 8.52 -20.20
C GLU A 83 -10.48 9.53 -19.36
N ILE A 84 -10.76 10.84 -19.47
CA ILE A 84 -10.10 11.89 -18.69
C ILE A 84 -10.40 11.72 -17.20
N VAL A 85 -11.64 11.47 -16.81
CA VAL A 85 -12.01 11.27 -15.41
C VAL A 85 -11.31 10.06 -14.82
N ILE A 86 -11.31 8.93 -15.55
CA ILE A 86 -10.65 7.71 -15.08
C ILE A 86 -9.14 7.90 -15.02
N GLU A 87 -8.53 8.54 -16.03
CA GLU A 87 -7.10 8.86 -16.01
C GLU A 87 -6.76 9.63 -14.72
N MET A 88 -7.50 10.69 -14.41
CA MET A 88 -7.27 11.48 -13.20
C MET A 88 -7.47 10.66 -11.91
N ASP A 89 -8.45 9.77 -11.86
CA ASP A 89 -8.70 8.92 -10.71
C ASP A 89 -7.56 7.91 -10.44
N GLN A 90 -6.77 7.58 -11.47
CA GLN A 90 -5.64 6.67 -11.34
C GLN A 90 -4.34 7.37 -10.93
N LEU A 91 -4.30 8.70 -10.88
CA LEU A 91 -3.07 9.43 -10.62
C LEU A 91 -2.79 9.63 -9.13
N VAL A 92 -1.52 9.52 -8.80
CA VAL A 92 -0.94 9.79 -7.48
C VAL A 92 0.16 10.84 -7.65
N PRO A 93 0.15 11.94 -6.87
CA PRO A 93 1.20 12.93 -6.91
C PRO A 93 2.49 12.42 -6.26
N ILE A 94 3.63 12.61 -6.91
CA ILE A 94 4.96 12.27 -6.38
C ILE A 94 5.49 13.50 -5.62
N ARG A 95 5.08 13.66 -4.36
CA ARG A 95 5.32 14.86 -3.56
C ARG A 95 6.77 15.28 -3.51
N ARG A 96 7.70 14.35 -3.32
CA ARG A 96 9.13 14.68 -3.24
C ARG A 96 9.69 15.30 -4.50
N GLN A 97 9.08 15.08 -5.67
CA GLN A 97 9.49 15.72 -6.92
C GLN A 97 8.72 17.04 -7.12
N ILE A 98 7.42 17.05 -6.81
CA ILE A 98 6.59 18.24 -6.89
C ILE A 98 7.18 19.39 -6.05
N ASP A 99 7.66 19.09 -4.85
CA ASP A 99 8.22 20.09 -3.93
C ASP A 99 9.54 20.71 -4.43
N ARG A 100 10.15 20.16 -5.49
CA ARG A 100 11.36 20.69 -6.13
C ARG A 100 11.05 21.65 -7.30
N VAL A 101 9.82 21.61 -7.82
CA VAL A 101 9.41 22.40 -8.99
C VAL A 101 9.23 23.85 -8.62
N ALA A 102 9.95 24.73 -9.26
CA ALA A 102 9.77 26.17 -9.10
C ALA A 102 8.61 26.69 -9.97
N SER A 103 7.97 27.78 -9.57
CA SER A 103 6.85 28.39 -10.32
C SER A 103 7.22 28.84 -11.74
N ASP A 104 8.49 29.10 -11.99
CA ASP A 104 9.02 29.54 -13.29
C ASP A 104 9.59 28.39 -14.12
N ASP A 105 9.59 27.17 -13.62
CA ASP A 105 9.98 25.99 -14.38
C ASP A 105 8.95 25.65 -15.46
N LEU A 106 9.30 24.75 -16.36
CA LEU A 106 8.46 24.39 -17.49
C LEU A 106 8.16 22.89 -17.48
N ILE A 107 6.89 22.53 -17.60
CA ILE A 107 6.46 21.14 -17.79
C ILE A 107 6.54 20.78 -19.26
N VAL A 108 7.13 19.61 -19.55
CA VAL A 108 7.31 19.09 -20.91
C VAL A 108 6.81 17.65 -20.96
N SER A 109 5.76 17.37 -21.70
CA SER A 109 5.11 16.05 -21.71
C SER A 109 4.95 15.49 -23.13
N ASP A 110 5.24 14.21 -23.27
CA ASP A 110 5.03 13.44 -24.52
C ASP A 110 3.63 12.74 -24.56
N MET A 111 2.67 13.22 -23.76
CA MET A 111 1.30 12.66 -23.74
C MET A 111 0.43 13.29 -24.82
N TYR A 112 -0.65 12.56 -25.17
CA TYR A 112 -1.69 13.03 -26.08
C TYR A 112 -2.73 13.96 -25.42
N LEU A 113 -2.60 14.22 -24.10
CA LEU A 113 -3.45 15.20 -23.40
C LEU A 113 -3.07 16.62 -23.79
N SER A 114 -4.04 17.55 -23.78
CA SER A 114 -3.78 18.96 -24.05
C SER A 114 -3.06 19.64 -22.87
N ALA A 115 -2.45 20.80 -23.14
CA ALA A 115 -1.82 21.62 -22.12
C ALA A 115 -2.85 22.00 -21.00
N ASP A 116 -4.08 22.32 -21.38
CA ASP A 116 -5.15 22.68 -20.41
C ASP A 116 -5.52 21.49 -19.53
N GLN A 117 -5.56 20.27 -20.08
CA GLN A 117 -5.81 19.05 -19.31
C GLN A 117 -4.67 18.76 -18.32
N ILE A 118 -3.41 18.93 -18.74
CA ILE A 118 -2.27 18.80 -17.84
C ILE A 118 -2.31 19.87 -16.74
N GLN A 119 -2.61 21.11 -17.07
CA GLN A 119 -2.78 22.17 -16.06
C GLN A 119 -3.91 21.87 -15.07
N ASP A 120 -5.00 21.27 -15.52
CA ASP A 120 -6.10 20.86 -14.63
C ASP A 120 -5.66 19.75 -13.68
N ILE A 121 -4.93 18.75 -14.16
CA ILE A 121 -4.33 17.69 -13.34
C ILE A 121 -3.35 18.30 -12.33
N MET A 122 -2.48 19.20 -12.75
CA MET A 122 -1.52 19.89 -11.87
C MET A 122 -2.23 20.60 -10.71
N ARG A 123 -3.30 21.31 -10.99
CA ARG A 123 -4.08 22.02 -9.96
C ARG A 123 -4.79 21.06 -9.03
N ARG A 124 -5.50 20.07 -9.57
CA ARG A 124 -6.40 19.19 -8.79
C ARG A 124 -5.66 18.09 -8.04
N ILE A 125 -4.66 17.47 -8.67
CA ILE A 125 -3.96 16.31 -8.14
C ILE A 125 -2.68 16.72 -7.41
N CYS A 126 -1.87 17.62 -8.02
CA CYS A 126 -0.61 18.03 -7.45
C CYS A 126 -0.74 19.20 -6.46
N GLY A 127 -1.80 20.02 -6.56
CA GLY A 127 -1.90 21.28 -5.86
C GLY A 127 -0.87 22.32 -6.32
N MET A 128 -0.39 22.18 -7.57
CA MET A 128 0.65 23.02 -8.17
C MET A 128 0.07 24.11 -9.04
N HIS A 129 0.76 25.26 -9.04
CA HIS A 129 0.57 26.31 -10.02
C HIS A 129 1.93 26.70 -10.60
N ILE A 130 2.04 26.70 -11.93
CA ILE A 130 3.21 27.19 -12.65
C ILE A 130 2.80 28.35 -13.55
N ASN A 131 3.72 29.29 -13.75
CA ASN A 131 3.47 30.52 -14.49
C ASN A 131 3.41 30.33 -16.01
N ARG A 132 3.87 29.17 -16.50
CA ARG A 132 3.97 28.86 -17.93
C ARG A 132 3.06 27.71 -18.31
N PRO A 133 2.41 27.77 -19.49
CA PRO A 133 1.66 26.63 -19.99
C PRO A 133 2.62 25.45 -20.25
N PRO A 134 2.19 24.19 -19.98
CA PRO A 134 2.94 23.02 -20.35
C PRO A 134 3.21 22.93 -21.85
N VAL A 135 4.40 22.49 -22.22
CA VAL A 135 4.71 22.11 -23.60
C VAL A 135 4.35 20.65 -23.78
N VAL A 136 3.42 20.38 -24.69
CA VAL A 136 2.86 19.05 -24.88
C VAL A 136 2.98 18.65 -26.34
N GLY A 137 3.38 17.41 -26.59
CA GLY A 137 3.45 16.88 -27.94
C GLY A 137 4.05 15.49 -27.98
N ASN A 138 3.20 14.47 -28.08
CA ASN A 138 3.68 13.10 -28.22
C ASN A 138 4.64 12.97 -29.40
N TRP A 139 5.65 12.10 -29.27
CA TRP A 139 6.80 11.94 -30.17
C TRP A 139 7.82 13.08 -30.18
N GLY A 140 7.47 14.28 -29.70
CA GLY A 140 8.33 15.45 -29.80
C GLY A 140 9.62 15.36 -28.96
N LYS A 141 9.54 14.79 -27.78
CA LYS A 141 10.70 14.57 -26.90
C LYS A 141 11.64 13.51 -27.48
N ALA A 142 11.10 12.35 -27.85
CA ALA A 142 11.88 11.25 -28.38
C ALA A 142 12.56 11.58 -29.73
N GLN A 143 11.93 12.42 -30.57
CA GLN A 143 12.49 12.87 -31.84
C GLN A 143 13.44 14.07 -31.71
N GLY A 144 13.49 14.73 -30.55
CA GLY A 144 14.32 15.88 -30.28
C GLY A 144 13.77 17.25 -30.70
N SER A 145 12.63 17.32 -31.39
CA SER A 145 12.03 18.56 -31.88
C SER A 145 11.61 19.52 -30.76
N ILE A 146 11.07 19.02 -29.66
CA ILE A 146 10.74 19.82 -28.49
C ILE A 146 12.02 20.44 -27.89
N TRP A 147 13.09 19.66 -27.75
CA TRP A 147 14.35 20.14 -27.17
C TRP A 147 15.01 21.24 -28.04
N ALA A 148 14.98 21.07 -29.37
CA ALA A 148 15.48 22.09 -30.28
C ALA A 148 14.70 23.41 -30.14
N HIS A 149 13.37 23.32 -30.01
CA HIS A 149 12.51 24.49 -29.79
C HIS A 149 12.83 25.15 -28.43
N LEU A 150 12.89 24.39 -27.35
CA LEU A 150 13.14 24.89 -26.00
C LEU A 150 14.51 25.57 -25.89
N THR A 151 15.55 24.95 -26.46
CA THR A 151 16.89 25.55 -26.44
C THR A 151 17.02 26.80 -27.30
N ALA A 152 16.14 27.02 -28.29
CA ALA A 152 16.06 28.27 -29.00
C ALA A 152 15.55 29.43 -28.13
N GLU A 153 14.61 29.17 -27.22
CA GLU A 153 13.95 30.18 -26.36
C GLU A 153 14.59 30.32 -24.98
N TYR A 154 15.00 29.21 -24.36
CA TYR A 154 15.47 29.15 -22.98
C TYR A 154 16.91 28.63 -22.87
N LEU A 155 17.52 28.94 -21.72
CA LEU A 155 18.69 28.20 -21.21
C LEU A 155 18.16 27.13 -20.25
N VAL A 156 18.04 25.89 -20.74
CA VAL A 156 17.61 24.76 -19.91
C VAL A 156 18.78 24.33 -19.02
N ARG A 157 18.66 24.52 -17.71
CA ARG A 157 19.68 24.16 -16.71
C ARG A 157 19.74 22.66 -16.49
N CYS A 158 18.59 22.04 -16.34
CA CYS A 158 18.43 20.60 -16.18
C CYS A 158 17.04 20.17 -16.67
N HIS A 159 16.96 18.97 -17.25
CA HIS A 159 15.69 18.28 -17.48
C HIS A 159 15.55 17.10 -16.51
N HIS A 160 14.39 17.00 -15.85
CA HIS A 160 14.06 15.95 -14.91
C HIS A 160 12.96 15.08 -15.51
N GLY A 161 13.21 13.77 -15.70
CA GLY A 161 12.24 12.87 -16.29
C GLY A 161 12.54 11.40 -16.02
N ASP A 162 11.59 10.52 -16.34
CA ASP A 162 11.68 9.09 -16.01
C ASP A 162 12.13 8.21 -17.17
N ASN A 163 11.94 8.67 -18.41
CA ASN A 163 12.23 7.88 -19.60
C ASN A 163 13.71 7.98 -20.01
N PRO A 164 14.48 6.86 -20.00
CA PRO A 164 15.90 6.89 -20.34
C PRO A 164 16.20 7.44 -21.74
N HIS A 165 15.29 7.27 -22.71
CA HIS A 165 15.53 7.74 -24.07
C HIS A 165 15.07 9.18 -24.28
N SER A 166 13.78 9.46 -24.08
CA SER A 166 13.18 10.77 -24.37
C SER A 166 13.59 11.87 -23.40
N ASP A 167 13.90 11.52 -22.13
CA ASP A 167 14.21 12.49 -21.08
C ASP A 167 15.70 12.53 -20.70
N HIS A 168 16.49 11.57 -21.16
CA HIS A 168 17.91 11.54 -20.84
C HIS A 168 18.80 11.54 -22.08
N VAL A 169 18.67 10.56 -22.98
CA VAL A 169 19.53 10.43 -24.14
C VAL A 169 19.31 11.55 -25.17
N THR A 170 18.03 11.80 -25.51
CA THR A 170 17.69 12.76 -26.56
C THR A 170 18.05 14.22 -26.19
N PRO A 171 17.68 14.75 -24.99
CA PRO A 171 18.09 16.09 -24.59
C PRO A 171 19.61 16.22 -24.45
N ALA A 172 20.33 15.17 -24.05
CA ALA A 172 21.80 15.18 -23.95
C ALA A 172 22.49 15.43 -25.31
N TRP A 173 21.87 15.06 -26.45
CA TRP A 173 22.38 15.40 -27.78
C TRP A 173 22.45 16.91 -28.03
N LEU A 174 21.64 17.69 -27.34
CA LEU A 174 21.61 19.15 -27.38
C LEU A 174 22.33 19.76 -26.16
N ALA A 175 23.18 18.99 -25.48
CA ALA A 175 23.93 19.39 -24.31
C ALA A 175 23.08 19.90 -23.15
N ILE A 176 21.82 19.44 -23.04
CA ILE A 176 20.95 19.71 -21.90
C ILE A 176 21.32 18.75 -20.76
N PRO A 177 21.70 19.25 -19.57
CA PRO A 177 21.86 18.38 -18.38
C PRO A 177 20.56 17.69 -18.03
N THR A 178 20.64 16.43 -17.57
CA THR A 178 19.46 15.63 -17.27
C THR A 178 19.60 14.89 -15.95
N GLU A 179 18.47 14.71 -15.26
CA GLU A 179 18.34 13.85 -14.09
C GLU A 179 17.25 12.80 -14.34
N LEU A 180 17.63 11.54 -14.24
CA LEU A 180 16.68 10.43 -14.42
C LEU A 180 15.95 10.13 -13.11
N ILE A 181 14.62 10.29 -13.11
CA ILE A 181 13.74 10.04 -11.98
C ILE A 181 13.22 8.60 -12.06
N GLY A 182 13.32 7.86 -10.96
CA GLY A 182 12.92 6.43 -10.95
C GLY A 182 11.75 6.11 -10.03
N ASP A 183 11.10 7.10 -9.43
CA ASP A 183 10.11 6.94 -8.38
C ASP A 183 8.89 6.14 -8.79
N ALA A 184 8.43 6.33 -10.00
CA ALA A 184 7.26 5.67 -10.55
C ALA A 184 7.55 4.27 -11.13
N ARG A 185 8.79 3.83 -11.21
CA ARG A 185 9.10 2.49 -11.70
C ARG A 185 8.49 1.43 -10.79
N LEU A 186 7.99 0.36 -11.42
CA LEU A 186 7.55 -0.80 -10.65
C LEU A 186 8.72 -1.41 -9.90
N THR A 187 8.50 -1.74 -8.64
CA THR A 187 9.44 -2.55 -7.87
C THR A 187 9.34 -4.01 -8.31
N ASP A 188 10.39 -4.79 -8.06
CA ASP A 188 10.38 -6.24 -8.32
C ASP A 188 9.25 -6.92 -7.54
N TRP A 189 8.91 -6.40 -6.35
CA TRP A 189 7.81 -6.88 -5.53
C TRP A 189 6.45 -6.63 -6.19
N GLU A 190 6.17 -5.40 -6.60
CA GLU A 190 4.94 -5.03 -7.31
C GLU A 190 4.76 -5.88 -8.58
N GLN A 191 5.84 -6.02 -9.36
CA GLN A 191 5.84 -6.84 -10.57
C GLN A 191 5.61 -8.33 -10.26
N GLY A 192 6.23 -8.84 -9.18
CA GLY A 192 6.06 -10.22 -8.72
C GLY A 192 4.60 -10.53 -8.33
N ILE A 193 3.96 -9.64 -7.57
CA ILE A 193 2.54 -9.75 -7.19
C ILE A 193 1.64 -9.68 -8.42
N ALA A 194 1.90 -8.75 -9.35
CA ALA A 194 1.13 -8.63 -10.59
C ALA A 194 1.28 -9.87 -11.47
N ASN A 195 2.49 -10.38 -11.65
CA ASN A 195 2.77 -11.60 -12.42
C ASN A 195 2.12 -12.86 -11.81
N ALA A 196 1.89 -12.85 -10.50
CA ALA A 196 1.10 -13.88 -9.81
C ALA A 196 -0.43 -13.71 -10.03
N GLY A 197 -0.86 -12.77 -10.88
CA GLY A 197 -2.27 -12.52 -11.18
C GLY A 197 -2.99 -11.67 -10.13
N GLN A 198 -2.29 -11.12 -9.14
CA GLN A 198 -2.86 -10.34 -8.06
C GLN A 198 -2.74 -8.83 -8.34
N PHE A 199 -3.21 -8.40 -9.51
CA PHE A 199 -3.09 -7.01 -10.00
C PHE A 199 -3.63 -5.98 -9.00
N HIS A 200 -4.78 -6.26 -8.39
CA HIS A 200 -5.41 -5.32 -7.45
C HIS A 200 -4.53 -5.11 -6.19
N LEU A 201 -3.96 -6.18 -5.64
CA LEU A 201 -3.05 -6.07 -4.50
C LEU A 201 -1.77 -5.31 -4.88
N ALA A 202 -1.22 -5.58 -6.07
CA ALA A 202 -0.06 -4.84 -6.59
C ALA A 202 -0.37 -3.34 -6.75
N CYS A 203 -1.55 -2.99 -7.27
CA CYS A 203 -2.00 -1.60 -7.41
C CYS A 203 -2.15 -0.90 -6.05
N LEU A 204 -2.77 -1.54 -5.05
CA LEU A 204 -2.91 -0.97 -3.71
C LEU A 204 -1.54 -0.74 -3.05
N GLY A 205 -0.64 -1.73 -3.11
CA GLY A 205 0.73 -1.59 -2.61
C GLY A 205 1.49 -0.45 -3.29
N ARG A 206 1.39 -0.35 -4.62
CA ARG A 206 1.97 0.74 -5.41
C ARG A 206 1.38 2.11 -5.03
N GLU A 207 0.07 2.23 -4.84
CA GLU A 207 -0.56 3.48 -4.41
C GLU A 207 0.01 3.95 -3.06
N VAL A 208 0.09 3.04 -2.08
CA VAL A 208 0.69 3.34 -0.76
C VAL A 208 2.13 3.79 -0.92
N ARG A 209 2.94 3.07 -1.69
CA ARG A 209 4.34 3.42 -1.92
C ARG A 209 4.48 4.82 -2.52
N LEU A 210 3.76 5.12 -3.60
CA LEU A 210 3.86 6.41 -4.28
C LEU A 210 3.43 7.58 -3.38
N ARG A 211 2.41 7.38 -2.53
CA ARG A 211 1.93 8.40 -1.59
C ARG A 211 2.84 8.61 -0.39
N THR A 212 3.59 7.59 -0.02
CA THR A 212 4.43 7.60 1.19
C THR A 212 5.93 7.67 0.88
N LEU A 213 6.31 7.94 -0.38
CA LEU A 213 7.72 8.09 -0.76
C LEU A 213 8.44 9.05 0.20
N PRO A 214 9.51 8.59 0.88
CA PRO A 214 10.25 9.44 1.79
C PRO A 214 11.05 10.48 1.01
N LEU A 215 11.33 11.63 1.64
CA LEU A 215 12.22 12.65 1.07
C LEU A 215 13.65 12.15 0.88
N ARG A 216 14.06 11.17 1.71
CA ARG A 216 15.35 10.49 1.61
C ARG A 216 15.12 8.99 1.47
N ALA A 217 15.99 8.30 0.72
CA ALA A 217 15.94 6.85 0.62
C ALA A 217 16.29 6.21 1.98
N GLU A 218 15.38 5.42 2.52
CA GLU A 218 15.54 4.71 3.78
C GLU A 218 15.63 3.21 3.53
N SER A 219 16.51 2.52 4.25
CA SER A 219 16.83 1.11 4.01
C SER A 219 15.65 0.15 4.26
N PHE A 220 14.67 0.55 5.05
CA PHE A 220 13.48 -0.26 5.37
C PHE A 220 12.26 0.04 4.49
N HIS A 221 12.32 1.13 3.68
CA HIS A 221 11.18 1.59 2.90
C HIS A 221 10.61 0.49 1.99
N ALA A 222 11.47 -0.18 1.23
CA ALA A 222 11.04 -1.21 0.27
C ALA A 222 10.32 -2.39 0.96
N SER A 223 10.84 -2.84 2.11
CA SER A 223 10.26 -3.96 2.85
C SER A 223 8.95 -3.59 3.55
N VAL A 224 8.80 -2.33 3.97
CA VAL A 224 7.52 -1.85 4.53
C VAL A 224 6.46 -1.75 3.45
N VAL A 225 6.73 -1.00 2.37
CA VAL A 225 5.71 -0.75 1.34
C VAL A 225 5.43 -1.95 0.43
N GLY A 226 6.35 -2.91 0.32
CA GLY A 226 6.16 -4.15 -0.44
C GLY A 226 5.63 -5.29 0.43
N PRO A 227 6.52 -6.11 1.04
CA PRO A 227 6.12 -7.31 1.78
C PRO A 227 5.16 -7.04 2.92
N TYR A 228 5.41 -6.01 3.75
CA TYR A 228 4.60 -5.78 4.93
C TYR A 228 3.18 -5.30 4.59
N MET A 229 3.01 -4.38 3.64
CA MET A 229 1.67 -3.99 3.18
C MET A 229 0.92 -5.16 2.55
N THR A 230 1.61 -6.01 1.78
CA THR A 230 1.02 -7.25 1.23
C THR A 230 0.58 -8.20 2.33
N PHE A 231 1.39 -8.40 3.37
CA PHE A 231 1.02 -9.19 4.55
C PHE A 231 -0.28 -8.67 5.19
N LEU A 232 -0.38 -7.37 5.46
CA LEU A 232 -1.56 -6.77 6.08
C LEU A 232 -2.83 -6.96 5.24
N MET A 233 -2.73 -6.74 3.92
CA MET A 233 -3.85 -6.95 2.99
C MET A 233 -4.31 -8.41 2.97
N CYS A 234 -3.37 -9.35 2.84
CA CYS A 234 -3.69 -10.78 2.78
C CYS A 234 -4.23 -11.29 4.10
N ALA A 235 -3.70 -10.82 5.25
CA ALA A 235 -4.23 -11.16 6.57
C ALA A 235 -5.67 -10.66 6.73
N ALA A 236 -5.95 -9.42 6.35
CA ALA A 236 -7.29 -8.87 6.40
C ALA A 236 -8.28 -9.62 5.48
N LEU A 237 -7.87 -9.97 4.25
CA LEU A 237 -8.67 -10.77 3.32
C LEU A 237 -8.95 -12.18 3.87
N TYR A 238 -7.97 -12.82 4.48
CA TYR A 238 -8.14 -14.13 5.11
C TYR A 238 -9.14 -14.08 6.27
N LEU A 239 -9.01 -13.08 7.14
CA LEU A 239 -9.93 -12.86 8.26
C LEU A 239 -11.35 -12.55 7.76
N ARG A 240 -11.49 -11.82 6.67
CA ARG A 240 -12.79 -11.57 6.02
C ARG A 240 -13.44 -12.87 5.56
N GLN A 241 -12.69 -13.77 4.93
CA GLN A 241 -13.22 -15.06 4.52
C GLN A 241 -13.73 -15.87 5.74
N LEU A 242 -12.96 -15.93 6.82
CA LEU A 242 -13.38 -16.59 8.07
C LEU A 242 -14.62 -15.94 8.71
N ALA A 243 -14.75 -14.63 8.62
CA ALA A 243 -15.95 -13.93 9.11
C ALA A 243 -17.18 -14.24 8.25
N HIS A 244 -17.03 -14.36 6.93
CA HIS A 244 -18.14 -14.75 6.05
C HIS A 244 -18.62 -16.19 6.25
N GLU A 245 -17.74 -17.11 6.62
CA GLU A 245 -18.10 -18.50 6.97
C GLU A 245 -18.99 -18.54 8.22
N ASN A 246 -18.87 -17.57 9.12
CA ASN A 246 -19.73 -17.42 10.29
C ASN A 246 -20.06 -15.94 10.53
N PRO A 247 -21.15 -15.41 9.95
CA PRO A 247 -21.52 -13.99 10.03
C PRO A 247 -21.79 -13.45 11.43
N ARG A 248 -22.02 -14.31 12.42
CA ARG A 248 -22.21 -13.91 13.83
C ARG A 248 -20.88 -13.82 14.60
N ARG A 249 -19.77 -14.18 13.95
CA ARG A 249 -18.47 -14.24 14.61
C ARG A 249 -17.91 -12.83 14.79
N LYS A 250 -17.68 -12.45 16.03
CA LYS A 250 -16.97 -11.25 16.41
C LYS A 250 -15.46 -11.50 16.39
N LEU A 251 -14.68 -10.61 15.79
CA LEU A 251 -13.23 -10.70 15.81
C LEU A 251 -12.64 -9.88 16.96
N ILE A 252 -11.77 -10.52 17.74
CA ILE A 252 -11.06 -9.91 18.86
C ILE A 252 -9.59 -9.82 18.48
N PHE A 253 -9.14 -8.64 18.14
CA PHE A 253 -7.73 -8.38 17.80
C PHE A 253 -6.90 -8.12 19.06
N VAL A 254 -5.87 -8.94 19.28
CA VAL A 254 -4.96 -8.79 20.42
C VAL A 254 -4.00 -7.64 20.17
N SER A 255 -3.95 -6.68 21.08
CA SER A 255 -2.96 -5.61 21.06
C SER A 255 -1.61 -6.16 21.57
N ARG A 256 -0.46 -5.77 21.07
CA ARG A 256 -0.10 -4.69 20.12
C ARG A 256 -0.04 -5.20 18.67
N ASP A 257 0.30 -6.46 18.50
CA ASP A 257 0.67 -7.05 17.21
C ASP A 257 -0.45 -6.97 16.16
N CYS A 258 -1.72 -6.98 16.59
CA CYS A 258 -2.85 -6.88 15.69
C CYS A 258 -3.32 -5.44 15.38
N CYS A 259 -2.68 -4.39 15.89
CA CYS A 259 -3.14 -3.01 15.68
C CYS A 259 -3.26 -2.66 14.19
N HIS A 260 -2.23 -2.94 13.41
CA HIS A 260 -2.18 -2.62 11.98
C HIS A 260 -3.16 -3.49 11.16
N VAL A 261 -3.20 -4.80 11.41
CA VAL A 261 -4.15 -5.70 10.74
C VAL A 261 -5.59 -5.32 11.08
N SER A 262 -5.88 -4.99 12.34
CA SER A 262 -7.20 -4.50 12.78
C SER A 262 -7.61 -3.22 12.05
N HIS A 263 -6.68 -2.27 11.87
CA HIS A 263 -6.93 -1.03 11.14
C HIS A 263 -7.32 -1.30 9.67
N VAL A 264 -6.52 -2.09 8.96
CA VAL A 264 -6.79 -2.46 7.56
C VAL A 264 -8.08 -3.28 7.44
N PHE A 265 -8.30 -4.24 8.35
CA PHE A 265 -9.51 -5.06 8.36
C PHE A 265 -10.78 -4.24 8.52
N ARG A 266 -10.81 -3.27 9.44
CA ARG A 266 -11.98 -2.39 9.64
C ARG A 266 -12.25 -1.48 8.45
N ALA A 267 -11.20 -1.03 7.76
CA ALA A 267 -11.35 -0.28 6.53
C ALA A 267 -11.92 -1.15 5.39
N MET A 268 -11.59 -2.44 5.38
CA MET A 268 -12.04 -3.40 4.38
C MET A 268 -13.42 -3.96 4.66
N CYS A 269 -13.74 -4.25 5.92
CA CYS A 269 -14.94 -4.96 6.36
C CYS A 269 -15.64 -4.21 7.50
N PRO A 270 -16.16 -2.99 7.27
CA PRO A 270 -16.80 -2.18 8.29
C PRO A 270 -18.09 -2.84 8.83
N GLU A 271 -18.68 -3.78 8.09
CA GLU A 271 -19.87 -4.53 8.46
C GLU A 271 -19.59 -5.67 9.46
N VAL A 272 -18.34 -6.09 9.63
CA VAL A 272 -17.97 -7.16 10.55
C VAL A 272 -17.66 -6.60 11.94
N GLU A 273 -18.38 -7.08 12.95
CA GLU A 273 -18.10 -6.66 14.33
C GLU A 273 -16.70 -7.07 14.76
N SER A 274 -15.89 -6.08 15.10
CA SER A 274 -14.53 -6.31 15.55
C SER A 274 -14.10 -5.33 16.62
N ILE A 275 -13.39 -5.81 17.60
CA ILE A 275 -12.79 -4.98 18.66
C ILE A 275 -11.32 -5.30 18.81
N GLN A 276 -10.57 -4.32 19.32
CA GLN A 276 -9.18 -4.49 19.72
C GLN A 276 -9.11 -4.49 21.23
N LEU A 277 -8.54 -5.55 21.80
CA LEU A 277 -8.36 -5.69 23.24
C LEU A 277 -6.88 -5.77 23.60
N ASP A 278 -6.52 -5.08 24.67
CA ASP A 278 -5.14 -5.08 25.20
C ASP A 278 -4.91 -6.33 26.07
N LEU A 279 -4.96 -7.50 25.46
CA LEU A 279 -4.69 -8.79 26.10
C LEU A 279 -3.17 -9.01 26.25
N THR A 280 -2.49 -8.07 26.95
CA THR A 280 -1.04 -8.16 27.16
C THR A 280 -0.69 -9.30 28.11
N ARG A 281 0.55 -9.85 27.98
CA ARG A 281 1.05 -10.89 28.91
C ARG A 281 0.87 -10.51 30.37
N ARG A 282 1.17 -9.23 30.72
CA ARG A 282 1.05 -8.71 32.06
C ARG A 282 -0.38 -8.74 32.58
N LEU A 283 -1.34 -8.24 31.80
CA LEU A 283 -2.74 -8.20 32.17
C LEU A 283 -3.34 -9.59 32.28
N LEU A 284 -3.02 -10.47 31.32
CA LEU A 284 -3.48 -11.87 31.36
C LEU A 284 -2.83 -12.67 32.49
N SER A 285 -1.62 -12.31 32.95
CA SER A 285 -0.96 -13.03 34.05
C SER A 285 -1.42 -12.59 35.43
N SER A 286 -1.80 -11.31 35.62
CA SER A 286 -2.23 -10.80 36.93
C SER A 286 -3.60 -11.32 37.38
N GLY A 287 -4.49 -11.64 36.45
CA GLY A 287 -5.89 -12.01 36.75
C GLY A 287 -6.79 -10.83 37.14
N GLU A 288 -6.23 -9.63 37.37
CA GLU A 288 -6.98 -8.45 37.81
C GLU A 288 -8.01 -7.96 36.79
N THR A 289 -7.79 -8.28 35.52
CA THR A 289 -8.64 -7.88 34.39
C THR A 289 -9.53 -9.00 33.85
N ASP A 290 -9.51 -10.18 34.47
CA ASP A 290 -10.23 -11.35 33.96
C ASP A 290 -11.74 -11.08 33.84
N ALA A 291 -12.38 -10.50 34.87
CA ALA A 291 -13.80 -10.14 34.82
C ALA A 291 -14.11 -9.10 33.74
N LEU A 292 -13.18 -8.19 33.45
CA LEU A 292 -13.33 -7.19 32.41
C LEU A 292 -13.31 -7.85 31.02
N PHE A 293 -12.31 -8.69 30.76
CA PHE A 293 -12.16 -9.36 29.47
C PHE A 293 -13.30 -10.35 29.18
N THR A 294 -13.81 -11.03 30.22
CA THR A 294 -14.94 -11.96 30.12
C THR A 294 -16.16 -11.32 29.45
N ASN A 295 -16.41 -10.03 29.68
CA ASN A 295 -17.52 -9.30 29.09
C ASN A 295 -17.38 -9.04 27.58
N TYR A 296 -16.18 -9.18 27.02
CA TYR A 296 -15.93 -8.96 25.59
C TYR A 296 -15.75 -10.25 24.80
N LEU A 297 -15.58 -11.39 25.48
CA LEU A 297 -15.29 -12.68 24.88
C LEU A 297 -16.55 -13.53 24.74
N ASP A 298 -17.42 -13.14 23.82
CA ASP A 298 -18.63 -13.91 23.49
C ASP A 298 -18.29 -15.36 23.10
N PRO A 299 -19.23 -16.32 23.25
CA PRO A 299 -18.99 -17.73 22.90
C PRO A 299 -18.48 -17.95 21.47
N ASP A 300 -18.99 -17.15 20.52
CA ASP A 300 -18.68 -17.28 19.09
C ASP A 300 -17.54 -16.36 18.62
N CYS A 301 -16.84 -15.66 19.54
CA CYS A 301 -15.73 -14.80 19.14
C CYS A 301 -14.53 -15.61 18.63
N LEU A 302 -13.75 -14.99 17.75
CA LEU A 302 -12.46 -15.47 17.30
C LEU A 302 -11.37 -14.51 17.80
N ILE A 303 -10.49 -15.00 18.65
CA ILE A 303 -9.32 -14.24 19.11
C ILE A 303 -8.24 -14.34 18.05
N VAL A 304 -7.75 -13.20 17.56
CA VAL A 304 -6.74 -13.10 16.52
C VAL A 304 -5.44 -12.55 17.12
N ASP A 305 -4.34 -13.26 16.90
CA ASP A 305 -3.00 -12.82 17.27
C ASP A 305 -2.02 -13.09 16.11
N ILE A 306 -1.00 -12.25 15.97
CA ILE A 306 -0.06 -12.39 14.85
C ILE A 306 1.09 -13.33 15.24
N VAL A 307 1.80 -13.02 16.32
CA VAL A 307 2.92 -13.84 16.81
C VAL A 307 2.61 -14.31 18.24
N ALA A 308 2.29 -15.59 18.41
CA ALA A 308 1.82 -16.06 19.69
C ALA A 308 2.35 -17.45 20.05
N SER A 309 2.67 -17.64 21.34
CA SER A 309 2.86 -18.98 21.94
C SER A 309 1.56 -19.56 22.52
N GLY A 310 0.56 -18.72 22.72
CA GLY A 310 -0.72 -19.09 23.35
C GLY A 310 -0.67 -19.28 24.87
N THR A 311 0.51 -19.18 25.51
CA THR A 311 0.71 -19.48 26.95
C THR A 311 -0.16 -18.58 27.85
N SER A 312 -0.17 -17.27 27.59
CA SER A 312 -0.92 -16.31 28.41
C SER A 312 -2.43 -16.50 28.22
N LEU A 313 -2.86 -16.75 27.00
CA LEU A 313 -4.26 -17.03 26.69
C LEU A 313 -4.73 -18.37 27.29
N GLY A 314 -3.89 -19.39 27.27
CA GLY A 314 -4.16 -20.68 27.92
C GLY A 314 -4.37 -20.52 29.43
N ARG A 315 -3.47 -19.84 30.12
CA ARG A 315 -3.62 -19.54 31.58
C ARG A 315 -4.88 -18.74 31.90
N PHE A 316 -5.22 -17.77 31.04
CA PHE A 316 -6.47 -17.02 31.16
C PHE A 316 -7.69 -17.95 31.01
N SER A 317 -7.70 -18.83 30.01
CA SER A 317 -8.78 -19.80 29.78
C SER A 317 -8.94 -20.75 30.97
N GLU A 318 -7.82 -21.24 31.55
CA GLU A 318 -7.84 -22.09 32.74
C GLU A 318 -8.48 -21.41 33.96
N ARG A 319 -8.13 -20.13 34.22
CA ARG A 319 -8.68 -19.40 35.36
C ARG A 319 -10.14 -19.01 35.22
N THR A 320 -10.54 -18.64 34.03
CA THR A 320 -11.90 -18.10 33.76
C THR A 320 -12.88 -19.14 33.29
N GLY A 321 -12.43 -20.32 32.90
CA GLY A 321 -13.24 -21.33 32.23
C GLY A 321 -13.65 -20.95 30.80
N LEU A 322 -13.10 -19.87 30.25
CA LEU A 322 -13.42 -19.36 28.92
C LEU A 322 -12.43 -19.88 27.89
N ASP A 323 -12.75 -21.01 27.26
CA ASP A 323 -11.96 -21.50 26.13
C ASP A 323 -12.58 -21.02 24.81
N ARG A 324 -12.03 -19.94 24.26
CA ARG A 324 -12.48 -19.33 23.00
C ARG A 324 -11.60 -19.80 21.84
N ARG A 325 -12.21 -19.84 20.64
CA ARG A 325 -11.46 -20.12 19.42
C ARG A 325 -10.42 -19.04 19.17
N ALA A 326 -9.21 -19.42 18.83
CA ALA A 326 -8.13 -18.52 18.52
C ALA A 326 -7.49 -18.82 17.15
N LEU A 327 -7.02 -17.78 16.48
CA LEU A 327 -6.21 -17.85 15.26
C LEU A 327 -4.86 -17.18 15.53
N PHE A 328 -3.78 -17.92 15.32
CA PHE A 328 -2.42 -17.41 15.34
C PHE A 328 -1.85 -17.47 13.92
N PHE A 329 -1.39 -16.32 13.40
CA PHE A 329 -0.73 -16.30 12.09
C PHE A 329 0.62 -16.96 12.15
N ILE A 330 1.42 -16.68 13.19
CA ILE A 330 2.68 -17.33 13.45
C ILE A 330 2.65 -17.92 14.86
N TYR A 331 2.86 -19.21 14.93
CA TYR A 331 2.94 -19.89 16.20
C TYR A 331 4.41 -20.12 16.60
N PHE A 332 4.75 -19.64 17.79
CA PHE A 332 6.09 -19.70 18.34
C PHE A 332 6.13 -20.73 19.48
N ASP A 333 6.74 -21.88 19.25
CA ASP A 333 6.74 -23.02 20.17
C ASP A 333 8.04 -23.26 20.94
N MET A 334 9.11 -22.52 20.65
CA MET A 334 10.44 -22.74 21.24
C MET A 334 10.47 -22.63 22.76
N MET A 335 9.52 -21.88 23.35
CA MET A 335 9.43 -21.67 24.80
C MET A 335 8.44 -22.61 25.49
N LEU A 336 7.79 -23.53 24.75
CA LEU A 336 6.79 -24.42 25.34
C LEU A 336 7.41 -25.65 26.00
N THR A 337 6.89 -25.95 27.17
CA THR A 337 7.07 -27.27 27.82
C THR A 337 6.38 -28.37 26.99
N GLN A 338 6.72 -29.63 27.28
CA GLN A 338 6.05 -30.76 26.63
C GLN A 338 4.52 -30.71 26.86
N ALA A 339 4.07 -30.43 28.10
CA ALA A 339 2.67 -30.27 28.43
C ALA A 339 1.98 -29.17 27.62
N GLY A 340 2.66 -28.04 27.41
CA GLY A 340 2.15 -26.95 26.57
C GLY A 340 1.98 -27.35 25.10
N ARG A 341 2.89 -28.18 24.57
CA ARG A 341 2.77 -28.73 23.21
C ARG A 341 1.60 -29.72 23.09
N GLU A 342 1.37 -30.54 24.12
CA GLU A 342 0.26 -31.49 24.16
C GLU A 342 -1.11 -30.78 24.25
N ASP A 343 -1.22 -29.76 25.12
CA ASP A 343 -2.43 -28.92 25.22
C ASP A 343 -2.75 -28.25 23.89
N ARG A 344 -1.75 -27.64 23.24
CA ARG A 344 -1.93 -27.07 21.91
C ARG A 344 -2.44 -28.10 20.91
N ALA A 345 -1.80 -29.26 20.83
CA ALA A 345 -2.21 -30.32 19.89
C ALA A 345 -3.65 -30.75 20.13
N LYS A 346 -4.10 -30.76 21.39
CA LYS A 346 -5.50 -30.96 21.74
C LYS A 346 -6.38 -29.83 21.23
N ARG A 347 -6.04 -28.56 21.49
CA ARG A 347 -6.84 -27.39 21.04
C ARG A 347 -6.96 -27.32 19.53
N VAL A 348 -5.93 -27.70 18.78
CA VAL A 348 -5.98 -27.80 17.31
C VAL A 348 -6.94 -28.91 16.88
N ARG A 349 -6.86 -30.10 17.51
CA ARG A 349 -7.78 -31.20 17.19
C ARG A 349 -9.25 -30.87 17.51
N ASP A 350 -9.48 -30.11 18.59
CA ASP A 350 -10.81 -29.73 19.06
C ASP A 350 -11.33 -28.47 18.32
N ASP A 351 -10.66 -28.01 17.26
CA ASP A 351 -10.96 -26.78 16.49
C ASP A 351 -11.03 -25.50 17.36
N ARG A 352 -10.28 -25.46 18.45
CA ARG A 352 -10.16 -24.31 19.34
C ARG A 352 -8.96 -23.42 19.02
N LEU A 353 -8.02 -23.92 18.24
CA LEU A 353 -6.85 -23.18 17.79
C LEU A 353 -6.58 -23.44 16.32
N VAL A 354 -6.58 -22.38 15.53
CA VAL A 354 -6.09 -22.37 14.14
C VAL A 354 -4.69 -21.78 14.15
N VAL A 355 -3.73 -22.50 13.58
CA VAL A 355 -2.36 -22.03 13.39
C VAL A 355 -2.09 -22.00 11.90
N MET A 356 -1.73 -20.81 11.36
CA MET A 356 -1.47 -20.67 9.94
C MET A 356 -0.06 -21.14 9.58
N PHE A 357 0.95 -20.66 10.34
CA PHE A 357 2.36 -21.04 10.15
C PHE A 357 3.01 -21.40 11.48
N GLN A 358 3.86 -22.44 11.48
CA GLN A 358 4.82 -22.62 12.54
C GLN A 358 6.00 -21.68 12.31
N HIS A 359 6.64 -21.22 13.38
CA HIS A 359 7.85 -20.42 13.25
C HIS A 359 8.92 -21.11 12.37
N GLY A 360 9.09 -22.41 12.53
CA GLY A 360 10.06 -23.19 11.75
C GLY A 360 9.71 -23.38 10.27
N ASP A 361 8.49 -23.04 9.84
CA ASP A 361 8.05 -23.10 8.43
C ASP A 361 8.43 -21.83 7.65
N LEU A 362 8.87 -20.79 8.35
CA LEU A 362 9.20 -19.49 7.79
C LEU A 362 10.72 -19.32 7.63
N ALA A 363 11.11 -18.65 6.56
CA ALA A 363 12.49 -18.24 6.37
C ALA A 363 12.79 -16.99 7.21
N GLY A 364 13.83 -17.05 8.05
CA GLY A 364 14.34 -15.91 8.76
C GLY A 364 13.73 -15.64 10.14
N ASN A 365 13.85 -14.40 10.63
CA ASN A 365 13.57 -14.04 12.00
C ASN A 365 12.22 -13.30 12.14
N HIS A 366 11.30 -13.84 12.94
CA HIS A 366 10.00 -13.23 13.25
C HIS A 366 10.13 -11.87 13.97
N LEU A 367 11.25 -11.59 14.64
CA LEU A 367 11.50 -10.31 15.31
C LEU A 367 11.46 -9.12 14.33
N ASN A 368 11.83 -9.32 13.06
CA ASN A 368 11.67 -8.30 12.04
C ASN A 368 10.20 -7.92 11.84
N LEU A 369 9.30 -8.91 11.87
CA LEU A 369 7.87 -8.68 11.78
C LEU A 369 7.33 -7.99 13.04
N GLU A 370 7.70 -8.48 14.23
CA GLU A 370 7.26 -7.86 15.50
C GLU A 370 7.65 -6.39 15.59
N MET A 371 8.81 -6.03 15.07
CA MET A 371 9.25 -4.63 14.98
C MET A 371 8.35 -3.78 14.07
N LEU A 372 7.90 -4.32 12.95
CA LEU A 372 6.95 -3.65 12.04
C LEU A 372 5.54 -3.58 12.62
N LEU A 373 5.16 -4.54 13.46
CA LEU A 373 3.85 -4.57 14.13
C LEU A 373 3.74 -3.57 15.28
N ASP A 374 4.85 -2.99 15.75
CA ASP A 374 4.84 -2.02 16.87
C ASP A 374 4.06 -0.74 16.49
N PRO A 375 2.93 -0.47 17.14
CA PRO A 375 2.10 0.70 16.81
C PRO A 375 2.66 2.03 17.36
N GLY A 376 3.81 2.00 18.05
CA GLY A 376 4.48 3.18 18.60
C GLY A 376 3.97 3.69 19.93
N HIS A 377 3.02 3.00 20.55
CA HIS A 377 2.61 3.33 21.92
C HIS A 377 3.14 2.31 22.92
N ALA A 378 3.34 2.76 24.15
CA ALA A 378 3.79 1.90 25.23
C ALA A 378 2.79 0.74 25.49
N THR A 379 3.31 -0.37 26.03
CA THR A 379 2.48 -1.52 26.41
C THR A 379 1.47 -1.12 27.48
N VAL A 380 0.22 -1.54 27.33
CA VAL A 380 -0.81 -1.36 28.36
C VAL A 380 -0.48 -2.28 29.53
N VAL A 381 -0.29 -1.69 30.72
CA VAL A 381 0.10 -2.39 31.95
C VAL A 381 -1.00 -2.40 33.00
N GLY A 382 -2.07 -1.63 32.79
CA GLY A 382 -3.25 -1.59 33.64
C GLY A 382 -4.48 -1.20 32.84
N LEU A 383 -5.62 -1.79 33.20
CA LEU A 383 -6.93 -1.48 32.63
C LEU A 383 -7.95 -1.35 33.75
N ARG A 384 -8.77 -0.31 33.69
CA ARG A 384 -9.95 -0.19 34.57
C ARG A 384 -11.12 0.35 33.78
N ARG A 385 -12.33 0.05 34.22
CA ARG A 385 -13.54 0.66 33.67
C ARG A 385 -13.78 1.98 34.39
N ASP A 386 -14.12 3.01 33.69
CA ASP A 386 -14.62 4.25 34.26
C ASP A 386 -16.05 4.06 34.76
N ASP A 387 -16.31 4.36 36.02
CA ASP A 387 -17.60 4.10 36.66
C ASP A 387 -18.72 5.01 36.13
N VAL A 388 -18.36 6.14 35.50
CA VAL A 388 -19.33 7.13 35.00
C VAL A 388 -19.62 6.90 33.52
N SER A 389 -18.59 6.79 32.69
CA SER A 389 -18.73 6.66 31.24
C SER A 389 -18.79 5.20 30.76
N GLY A 390 -18.40 4.25 31.59
CA GLY A 390 -18.23 2.84 31.19
C GLY A 390 -17.04 2.59 30.27
N ALA A 391 -16.27 3.63 29.94
CA ALA A 391 -15.11 3.54 29.04
C ALA A 391 -13.94 2.81 29.69
N LEU A 392 -13.09 2.16 28.87
CA LEU A 392 -11.85 1.56 29.32
C LEU A 392 -10.75 2.62 29.46
N ILE A 393 -10.29 2.83 30.69
CA ILE A 393 -9.13 3.67 30.98
C ILE A 393 -7.88 2.79 30.98
N LYS A 394 -6.92 3.15 30.13
CA LYS A 394 -5.63 2.44 29.98
C LYS A 394 -4.53 3.12 30.78
N THR A 395 -3.73 2.32 31.46
CA THR A 395 -2.45 2.75 32.04
C THR A 395 -1.34 2.19 31.16
N PHE A 396 -0.46 3.05 30.68
CA PHE A 396 0.67 2.68 29.83
C PHE A 396 1.93 2.50 30.66
N GLY A 397 2.77 1.53 30.28
CA GLY A 397 4.12 1.36 30.81
C GLY A 397 5.06 2.46 30.29
N PRO A 398 6.36 2.40 30.68
CA PRO A 398 7.35 3.32 30.15
C PRO A 398 7.51 3.16 28.64
N ALA A 399 7.67 4.29 27.93
CA ALA A 399 7.99 4.32 26.53
C ALA A 399 9.50 4.54 26.37
N ASP A 400 10.23 3.49 26.01
CA ASP A 400 11.65 3.54 25.73
C ASP A 400 11.88 3.23 24.25
N SER A 401 11.96 4.26 23.40
CA SER A 401 12.25 4.09 21.97
C SER A 401 13.37 5.03 21.55
N THR A 402 14.26 4.59 20.70
CA THR A 402 15.27 5.44 20.06
C THR A 402 14.64 6.33 19.00
N ALA A 403 15.30 7.40 18.59
CA ALA A 403 14.82 8.26 17.51
C ALA A 403 14.59 7.46 16.20
N VAL A 404 15.46 6.51 15.87
CA VAL A 404 15.35 5.67 14.67
C VAL A 404 14.15 4.74 14.75
N GLU A 405 13.86 4.17 15.93
CA GLU A 405 12.65 3.35 16.13
C GLU A 405 11.38 4.19 16.00
N CYS A 406 11.38 5.42 16.50
CA CYS A 406 10.26 6.34 16.33
C CYS A 406 10.03 6.69 14.83
N GLU A 407 11.09 6.99 14.08
CA GLU A 407 11.00 7.27 12.64
C GLU A 407 10.43 6.08 11.86
N LEU A 408 10.90 4.85 12.13
CA LEU A 408 10.34 3.64 11.51
C LEU A 408 8.86 3.50 11.83
N THR A 409 8.49 3.59 13.11
CA THR A 409 7.11 3.43 13.57
C THR A 409 6.19 4.48 12.95
N GLU A 410 6.61 5.76 12.90
CA GLU A 410 5.86 6.82 12.25
C GLU A 410 5.68 6.56 10.76
N PHE A 411 6.73 6.09 10.09
CA PHE A 411 6.66 5.74 8.68
C PHE A 411 5.71 4.56 8.44
N VAL A 412 5.81 3.49 9.24
CA VAL A 412 4.91 2.33 9.15
C VAL A 412 3.47 2.74 9.39
N ASN A 413 3.19 3.50 10.44
CA ASN A 413 1.84 3.99 10.75
C ASN A 413 1.26 4.84 9.63
N ARG A 414 2.06 5.69 8.99
CA ARG A 414 1.65 6.45 7.81
C ARG A 414 1.28 5.54 6.64
N CYS A 415 2.09 4.52 6.35
CA CYS A 415 1.80 3.54 5.31
C CYS A 415 0.52 2.74 5.60
N VAL A 416 0.32 2.31 6.84
CA VAL A 416 -0.89 1.58 7.28
C VAL A 416 -2.13 2.46 7.16
N SER A 417 -2.06 3.72 7.57
CA SER A 417 -3.16 4.69 7.42
C SER A 417 -3.51 4.93 5.96
N GLU A 418 -2.49 5.09 5.09
CA GLU A 418 -2.71 5.26 3.66
C GLU A 418 -3.29 3.99 3.02
N LEU A 419 -2.84 2.80 3.45
CA LEU A 419 -3.41 1.53 2.99
C LEU A 419 -4.89 1.43 3.35
N GLY A 420 -5.27 1.73 4.59
CA GLY A 420 -6.67 1.76 5.02
C GLY A 420 -7.51 2.73 4.17
N THR A 421 -6.99 3.93 3.91
CA THR A 421 -7.62 4.94 3.05
C THR A 421 -7.77 4.45 1.60
N SER A 422 -6.72 3.85 1.04
CA SER A 422 -6.73 3.32 -0.33
C SER A 422 -7.73 2.17 -0.47
N VAL A 423 -7.77 1.24 0.48
CA VAL A 423 -8.74 0.13 0.52
C VAL A 423 -10.18 0.66 0.60
N ALA A 424 -10.46 1.64 1.46
CA ALA A 424 -11.80 2.22 1.60
C ALA A 424 -12.26 2.92 0.31
N ARG A 425 -11.34 3.57 -0.40
CA ARG A 425 -11.63 4.32 -1.65
C ARG A 425 -11.72 3.43 -2.88
N ARG A 426 -10.83 2.45 -3.02
CA ARG A 426 -10.66 1.62 -4.23
C ARG A 426 -11.39 0.29 -4.14
N GLY A 427 -11.75 -0.12 -2.94
CA GLY A 427 -12.19 -1.47 -2.67
C GLY A 427 -11.01 -2.45 -2.54
N TYR A 428 -11.32 -3.72 -2.58
CA TYR A 428 -10.39 -4.85 -2.45
C TYR A 428 -10.86 -5.99 -3.36
N PRO A 429 -10.01 -7.01 -3.63
CA PRO A 429 -10.43 -8.15 -4.44
C PRO A 429 -11.68 -8.83 -3.85
N ASN A 430 -12.69 -9.06 -4.66
CA ASN A 430 -13.93 -9.71 -4.19
C ASN A 430 -13.68 -11.12 -3.68
N PHE A 431 -12.75 -11.80 -4.32
CA PHE A 431 -12.36 -13.15 -3.94
C PHE A 431 -10.89 -13.42 -4.32
N THR A 432 -10.14 -13.96 -3.37
CA THR A 432 -8.82 -14.56 -3.59
C THR A 432 -8.85 -15.95 -2.97
N PRO A 433 -8.51 -17.02 -3.69
CA PRO A 433 -8.53 -18.37 -3.14
C PRO A 433 -7.71 -18.47 -1.84
N PRO A 434 -8.19 -19.19 -0.80
CA PRO A 434 -7.48 -19.31 0.48
C PRO A 434 -6.03 -19.79 0.34
N GLN A 435 -5.77 -20.72 -0.59
CA GLN A 435 -4.42 -21.22 -0.86
C GLN A 435 -3.50 -20.13 -1.40
N GLU A 436 -4.04 -19.24 -2.23
CA GLU A 436 -3.26 -18.12 -2.76
C GLU A 436 -2.99 -17.07 -1.69
N LEU A 437 -3.96 -16.77 -0.81
CA LEU A 437 -3.71 -15.91 0.35
C LEU A 437 -2.64 -16.49 1.26
N THR A 438 -2.69 -17.79 1.55
CA THR A 438 -1.68 -18.46 2.37
C THR A 438 -0.30 -18.40 1.71
N ARG A 439 -0.22 -18.58 0.39
CA ARG A 439 1.02 -18.46 -0.38
C ARG A 439 1.61 -17.06 -0.31
N LEU A 440 0.78 -16.02 -0.50
CA LEU A 440 1.21 -14.62 -0.44
C LEU A 440 1.61 -14.20 0.98
N LEU A 441 0.87 -14.65 1.99
CA LEU A 441 1.23 -14.44 3.38
C LEU A 441 2.61 -15.03 3.69
N LYS A 442 2.84 -16.30 3.32
CA LYS A 442 4.15 -16.95 3.51
C LYS A 442 5.26 -16.20 2.79
N MET A 443 5.06 -15.86 1.52
CA MET A 443 6.04 -15.11 0.73
C MET A 443 6.39 -13.75 1.38
N SER A 444 5.39 -13.05 1.91
CA SER A 444 5.59 -11.77 2.59
C SER A 444 6.37 -11.94 3.90
N LEU A 445 6.01 -12.93 4.71
CA LEU A 445 6.67 -13.23 5.97
C LEU A 445 8.12 -13.66 5.77
N ASP A 446 8.38 -14.52 4.77
CA ASP A 446 9.73 -14.95 4.41
C ASP A 446 10.59 -13.76 3.96
N ALA A 447 10.05 -12.86 3.14
CA ALA A 447 10.74 -11.67 2.68
C ALA A 447 11.10 -10.71 3.85
N ILE A 448 10.18 -10.50 4.79
CA ILE A 448 10.43 -9.71 5.99
C ILE A 448 11.48 -10.39 6.88
N GLY A 449 11.38 -11.71 7.07
CA GLY A 449 12.22 -12.48 7.98
C GLY A 449 13.69 -12.53 7.56
N VAL A 450 14.00 -12.52 6.26
CA VAL A 450 15.38 -12.60 5.74
C VAL A 450 16.11 -11.26 5.69
N GLU A 451 15.43 -10.14 5.96
CA GLU A 451 16.05 -8.81 6.00
C GLU A 451 17.20 -8.76 7.01
N LYS A 452 18.39 -8.46 6.52
CA LYS A 452 19.62 -8.47 7.33
C LYS A 452 19.92 -7.07 7.87
N GLY A 453 20.42 -7.04 9.11
CA GLY A 453 20.93 -5.82 9.73
C GLY A 453 19.87 -4.89 10.30
N TRP A 454 18.59 -5.24 10.25
CA TRP A 454 17.54 -4.42 10.87
C TRP A 454 17.68 -4.43 12.40
N LEU A 455 17.75 -5.60 13.00
CA LEU A 455 17.80 -5.74 14.46
C LEU A 455 18.98 -5.00 15.09
N SER A 456 20.12 -4.92 14.39
CA SER A 456 21.28 -4.15 14.89
C SER A 456 21.04 -2.64 14.89
N LYS A 457 20.07 -2.14 14.11
CA LYS A 457 19.67 -0.73 14.07
C LYS A 457 18.62 -0.37 15.12
N PHE A 458 18.03 -1.38 15.78
CA PHE A 458 16.96 -1.23 16.75
C PHE A 458 17.29 -1.86 18.10
N PRO A 459 18.32 -1.34 18.81
CA PRO A 459 18.83 -1.95 20.05
C PRO A 459 17.81 -1.92 21.18
N THR A 460 16.93 -0.93 21.24
CA THR A 460 15.90 -0.82 22.29
C THR A 460 14.82 -1.88 22.11
N PHE A 461 14.44 -2.19 20.88
CA PHE A 461 13.52 -3.28 20.58
C PHE A 461 14.08 -4.62 21.08
N MET A 462 15.35 -4.93 20.77
CA MET A 462 16.02 -6.13 21.24
C MET A 462 16.09 -6.21 22.77
N ALA A 463 16.40 -5.09 23.44
CA ALA A 463 16.45 -5.04 24.90
C ALA A 463 15.07 -5.22 25.58
N ARG A 464 13.98 -4.93 24.90
CA ARG A 464 12.61 -5.22 25.40
C ARG A 464 12.29 -6.70 25.32
N GLU A 465 12.65 -7.36 24.22
CA GLU A 465 12.42 -8.79 24.03
C GLU A 465 13.22 -9.62 25.02
N ASP A 466 14.48 -9.26 25.31
CA ASP A 466 15.31 -9.91 26.34
C ASP A 466 14.71 -9.77 27.75
N ARG A 467 14.01 -8.69 28.07
CA ARG A 467 13.33 -8.49 29.37
C ARG A 467 11.96 -9.16 29.45
N GLY A 468 11.33 -9.45 28.31
CA GLY A 468 10.01 -10.10 28.26
C GLY A 468 10.07 -11.62 28.39
N GLY A 469 11.26 -12.21 28.30
CA GLY A 469 11.51 -13.66 28.44
C GLY A 469 11.80 -14.12 29.88
N SER A 470 11.80 -13.21 30.86
CA SER A 470 12.05 -13.53 32.29
C SER A 470 10.77 -13.55 33.13
#